data_343fd6f47491b5409cb2163a4c74f559
#
_entry.id   343fd6f47491b5409cb2163a4c74f559
#
_cell.length_a   1.000
_cell.length_b   1.000
_cell.length_c   1.000
_cell.angle_alpha   90.00
_cell.angle_beta   90.00
_cell.angle_gamma   90.00
#
_symmetry.space_group_name_H-M   'P 1'
#
loop_
_entity.id
_entity.type
_entity.pdbx_description
1 polymer ?
#
loop_
_entity_poly.entity_id
_entity_poly.type
_entity_poly.pdbx_seq_one_letter_code
_entity_poly.pdbx_strand_id
1 'polypeptide(L)'
;MIKIDMNSPEFKERMEKTIKFTDKVCESRGWVYKPQIVDNRICPCKPAIEKEIPESGACHCGIFCTPEFAQAKRIEMGMEEAVHTHSRGLTKEECEQLVSQAELDGDELQALIEAKELGMVNFTLVDVREHMEWQMGHIKGADKLVPTSSFYPSLEESGLDKEENIIVYCHVGSRSAHVAMIMKQMGYSKIGNLTHGIVSYSGEVER
;
A
#
# COMPACT_ATOMS: atom_id res chain seq x y z
N MET A 1 25.54 -31.38 12.21
CA MET A 1 24.70 -30.18 12.16
C MET A 1 24.98 -29.50 10.84
N ILE A 2 24.03 -29.53 9.88
CA ILE A 2 24.20 -28.90 8.56
C ILE A 2 24.09 -27.38 8.78
N LYS A 3 25.19 -26.66 8.51
CA LYS A 3 25.16 -25.18 8.51
C LYS A 3 24.44 -24.72 7.24
N ILE A 4 23.29 -24.12 7.38
CA ILE A 4 22.56 -23.52 6.28
C ILE A 4 23.19 -22.15 5.97
N ASP A 5 23.69 -21.98 4.75
CA ASP A 5 24.17 -20.67 4.28
C ASP A 5 22.97 -19.79 3.89
N MET A 6 22.61 -18.89 4.78
CA MET A 6 21.50 -17.95 4.60
C MET A 6 21.72 -16.93 3.46
N ASN A 7 22.95 -16.79 2.96
CA ASN A 7 23.27 -15.88 1.86
C ASN A 7 23.26 -16.58 0.48
N SER A 8 23.10 -17.90 0.46
CA SER A 8 23.08 -18.65 -0.80
C SER A 8 21.87 -18.25 -1.67
N PRO A 9 22.01 -18.22 -3.01
CA PRO A 9 20.91 -17.94 -3.91
C PRO A 9 19.73 -18.91 -3.72
N GLU A 10 20.04 -20.16 -3.43
CA GLU A 10 19.07 -21.24 -3.22
C GLU A 10 18.23 -21.00 -1.95
N PHE A 11 18.85 -20.51 -0.89
CA PHE A 11 18.15 -20.15 0.34
C PHE A 11 17.22 -18.92 0.12
N LYS A 12 17.71 -17.90 -0.58
CA LYS A 12 16.91 -16.69 -0.90
C LYS A 12 15.69 -17.04 -1.76
N GLU A 13 15.85 -17.88 -2.78
CA GLU A 13 14.73 -18.32 -3.61
C GLU A 13 13.68 -19.12 -2.81
N ARG A 14 14.13 -19.99 -1.90
CA ARG A 14 13.21 -20.72 -1.01
C ARG A 14 12.50 -19.79 -0.04
N MET A 15 13.20 -18.81 0.51
CA MET A 15 12.61 -17.78 1.39
C MET A 15 11.52 -16.97 0.67
N GLU A 16 11.79 -16.50 -0.55
CA GLU A 16 10.78 -15.78 -1.34
C GLU A 16 9.53 -16.62 -1.61
N LYS A 17 9.70 -17.89 -1.99
CA LYS A 17 8.57 -18.80 -2.19
C LYS A 17 7.75 -18.99 -0.91
N THR A 18 8.44 -19.10 0.22
CA THR A 18 7.78 -19.26 1.53
C THR A 18 7.03 -18.00 1.93
N ILE A 19 7.62 -16.82 1.75
CA ILE A 19 6.97 -15.54 2.04
C ILE A 19 5.70 -15.40 1.18
N LYS A 20 5.80 -15.57 -0.15
CA LYS A 20 4.65 -15.50 -1.06
C LYS A 20 3.53 -16.50 -0.71
N PHE A 21 3.89 -17.71 -0.27
CA PHE A 21 2.90 -18.68 0.20
C PHE A 21 2.24 -18.22 1.49
N THR A 22 3.03 -17.72 2.43
CA THR A 22 2.57 -17.24 3.73
C THR A 22 1.62 -16.05 3.57
N ASP A 23 1.99 -15.09 2.74
CA ASP A 23 1.16 -13.91 2.47
C ASP A 23 -0.21 -14.32 1.91
N LYS A 24 -0.25 -15.23 0.93
CA LYS A 24 -1.52 -15.77 0.40
C LYS A 24 -2.37 -16.46 1.46
N VAL A 25 -1.77 -17.17 2.41
CA VAL A 25 -2.51 -17.80 3.51
C VAL A 25 -3.04 -16.74 4.46
N CYS A 26 -2.24 -15.74 4.81
CA CYS A 26 -2.68 -14.62 5.63
C CYS A 26 -3.84 -13.87 4.99
N GLU A 27 -3.71 -13.48 3.73
CA GLU A 27 -4.77 -12.83 2.94
C GLU A 27 -6.06 -13.66 2.92
N SER A 28 -5.96 -14.96 2.56
CA SER A 28 -7.13 -15.84 2.44
C SER A 28 -7.87 -16.08 3.75
N ARG A 29 -7.20 -15.89 4.90
CA ARG A 29 -7.72 -16.14 6.23
C ARG A 29 -7.93 -14.88 7.07
N GLY A 30 -7.55 -13.70 6.57
CA GLY A 30 -7.56 -12.45 7.31
C GLY A 30 -6.60 -12.45 8.52
N TRP A 31 -5.48 -13.16 8.41
CA TRP A 31 -4.47 -13.24 9.47
C TRP A 31 -3.36 -12.22 9.24
N VAL A 32 -2.66 -11.89 10.32
CA VAL A 32 -1.51 -10.98 10.32
C VAL A 32 -0.33 -11.61 11.06
N TYR A 33 0.86 -11.09 10.79
CA TYR A 33 2.04 -11.48 11.57
C TYR A 33 1.93 -10.99 12.99
N LYS A 34 2.32 -11.85 13.95
CA LYS A 34 2.34 -11.46 15.35
C LYS A 34 3.37 -10.36 15.58
N PRO A 35 3.04 -9.30 16.37
CA PRO A 35 4.04 -8.33 16.80
C PRO A 35 5.23 -9.02 17.48
N GLN A 36 6.47 -8.56 17.22
CA GLN A 36 7.71 -9.13 17.75
C GLN A 36 8.24 -10.39 17.07
N ILE A 37 8.10 -10.50 15.77
CA ILE A 37 8.73 -11.60 15.03
C ILE A 37 10.22 -11.34 14.88
N VAL A 38 11.03 -12.28 15.36
CA VAL A 38 12.49 -12.23 15.30
C VAL A 38 13.10 -13.51 14.74
N ASP A 39 12.31 -14.45 14.19
CA ASP A 39 12.81 -15.80 13.94
C ASP A 39 12.50 -16.30 12.53
N ASN A 40 13.53 -16.86 11.85
CA ASN A 40 13.54 -17.37 10.48
C ASN A 40 12.88 -18.77 10.33
N ARG A 41 11.74 -19.01 10.96
CA ARG A 41 11.06 -20.30 10.86
C ARG A 41 10.16 -20.39 9.64
N ILE A 42 10.18 -21.53 8.97
CA ILE A 42 9.27 -21.81 7.87
C ILE A 42 7.88 -22.11 8.43
N CYS A 43 6.97 -21.18 8.29
CA CYS A 43 5.56 -21.24 8.71
C CYS A 43 4.66 -20.77 7.55
N PRO A 44 3.34 -21.05 7.59
CA PRO A 44 2.58 -21.69 8.68
C PRO A 44 2.59 -23.22 8.59
N CYS A 45 2.59 -23.87 9.74
CA CYS A 45 2.43 -25.31 9.83
C CYS A 45 0.95 -25.73 9.87
N LYS A 46 0.66 -26.99 9.53
CA LYS A 46 -0.71 -27.51 9.49
C LYS A 46 -1.48 -27.34 10.81
N PRO A 47 -0.91 -27.64 12.00
CA PRO A 47 -1.59 -27.38 13.26
C PRO A 47 -1.98 -25.92 13.48
N ALA A 48 -1.11 -24.97 13.09
CA ALA A 48 -1.40 -23.56 13.20
C ALA A 48 -2.61 -23.15 12.36
N ILE A 49 -2.69 -23.66 11.12
CA ILE A 49 -3.77 -23.31 10.16
C ILE A 49 -5.10 -23.93 10.56
N GLU A 50 -5.11 -25.22 10.94
CA GLU A 50 -6.34 -25.98 11.13
C GLU A 50 -6.93 -25.84 12.55
N LYS A 51 -6.10 -25.57 13.54
CA LYS A 51 -6.53 -25.62 14.95
C LYS A 51 -6.12 -24.41 15.77
N GLU A 52 -4.83 -24.12 15.87
CA GLU A 52 -4.33 -23.20 16.88
C GLU A 52 -4.79 -21.76 16.68
N ILE A 53 -4.65 -21.20 15.46
CA ILE A 53 -5.06 -19.82 15.19
C ILE A 53 -6.58 -19.68 15.28
N PRO A 54 -7.40 -20.58 14.68
CA PRO A 54 -8.86 -20.52 14.84
C PRO A 54 -9.35 -20.64 16.28
N GLU A 55 -8.69 -21.45 17.11
CA GLU A 55 -9.15 -21.71 18.48
C GLU A 55 -8.59 -20.71 19.51
N SER A 56 -7.32 -20.32 19.38
CA SER A 56 -6.62 -19.49 20.38
C SER A 56 -6.19 -18.11 19.89
N GLY A 57 -6.42 -17.81 18.62
CA GLY A 57 -6.03 -16.54 17.99
C GLY A 57 -4.56 -16.46 17.61
N ALA A 58 -3.70 -17.43 17.97
CA ALA A 58 -2.28 -17.42 17.64
C ALA A 58 -1.71 -18.84 17.52
N CYS A 59 -0.65 -19.00 16.71
CA CYS A 59 0.09 -20.26 16.64
C CYS A 59 1.08 -20.40 17.80
N HIS A 60 1.43 -21.66 18.17
CA HIS A 60 2.37 -21.96 19.24
C HIS A 60 3.79 -21.40 19.00
N CYS A 61 4.21 -21.25 17.74
CA CYS A 61 5.49 -20.64 17.38
C CYS A 61 5.50 -19.12 17.59
N GLY A 62 4.34 -18.50 17.81
CA GLY A 62 4.22 -17.07 18.03
C GLY A 62 4.48 -16.20 16.79
N ILE A 63 4.39 -16.76 15.58
CA ILE A 63 4.65 -16.05 14.32
C ILE A 63 3.35 -15.47 13.74
N PHE A 64 2.27 -16.25 13.75
CA PHE A 64 0.97 -15.85 13.19
C PHE A 64 -0.09 -15.74 14.26
N CYS A 65 -0.98 -14.78 14.06
CA CYS A 65 -2.14 -14.59 14.95
C CYS A 65 -3.29 -13.92 14.17
N THR A 66 -4.47 -13.88 14.78
CA THR A 66 -5.58 -13.07 14.28
C THR A 66 -5.32 -11.58 14.56
N PRO A 67 -5.95 -10.67 13.81
CA PRO A 67 -5.86 -9.23 14.08
C PRO A 67 -6.28 -8.87 15.51
N GLU A 68 -7.33 -9.49 16.02
CA GLU A 68 -7.86 -9.26 17.36
C GLU A 68 -6.85 -9.68 18.45
N PHE A 69 -6.18 -10.83 18.25
CA PHE A 69 -5.13 -11.27 19.16
C PHE A 69 -3.92 -10.32 19.14
N ALA A 70 -3.53 -9.86 17.93
CA ALA A 70 -2.43 -8.91 17.78
C ALA A 70 -2.73 -7.58 18.49
N GLN A 71 -3.96 -7.06 18.34
CA GLN A 71 -4.40 -5.84 19.00
C GLN A 71 -4.43 -5.98 20.53
N ALA A 72 -5.00 -7.08 21.04
CA ALA A 72 -5.02 -7.33 22.47
C ALA A 72 -3.60 -7.39 23.06
N LYS A 73 -2.66 -8.04 22.37
CA LYS A 73 -1.26 -8.11 22.80
C LYS A 73 -0.55 -6.77 22.77
N ARG A 74 -0.85 -5.89 21.81
CA ARG A 74 -0.28 -4.53 21.77
C ARG A 74 -0.76 -3.69 22.93
N ILE A 75 -2.06 -3.74 23.24
CA ILE A 75 -2.63 -3.05 24.41
C ILE A 75 -1.97 -3.54 25.70
N GLU A 76 -1.83 -4.86 25.86
CA GLU A 76 -1.15 -5.48 27.02
C GLU A 76 0.31 -4.99 27.16
N MET A 77 0.99 -4.74 26.04
CA MET A 77 2.38 -4.27 25.99
C MET A 77 2.53 -2.74 26.08
N GLY A 78 1.43 -2.00 26.19
CA GLY A 78 1.44 -0.53 26.20
C GLY A 78 1.85 0.10 24.86
N MET A 79 1.72 -0.64 23.76
CA MET A 79 1.98 -0.13 22.41
C MET A 79 0.72 0.59 21.92
N GLU A 80 0.86 1.84 21.49
CA GLU A 80 -0.23 2.59 20.88
C GLU A 80 -0.75 1.93 19.60
N GLU A 81 -1.95 2.29 19.17
CA GLU A 81 -2.82 1.66 18.18
C GLU A 81 -2.19 0.77 17.09
N ALA A 82 -2.88 -0.30 16.76
CA ALA A 82 -2.43 -1.32 15.82
C ALA A 82 -1.98 -0.72 14.48
N VAL A 83 -0.69 -0.81 14.18
CA VAL A 83 -0.20 -0.66 12.82
C VAL A 83 -0.85 -1.75 11.96
N HIS A 84 -1.70 -1.38 11.03
CA HIS A 84 -2.28 -2.32 10.09
C HIS A 84 -1.19 -2.83 9.14
N THR A 85 -0.96 -4.12 9.13
CA THR A 85 0.12 -4.78 8.38
C THR A 85 -0.01 -4.66 6.86
N HIS A 86 -1.17 -4.24 6.35
CA HIS A 86 -1.41 -4.08 4.91
C HIS A 86 -0.89 -2.76 4.33
N SER A 87 -0.61 -1.76 5.16
CA SER A 87 0.04 -0.50 4.74
C SER A 87 1.56 -0.60 4.71
N ARG A 88 2.13 -1.77 4.46
CA ARG A 88 3.58 -2.05 4.50
C ARG A 88 4.26 -1.62 5.82
N GLY A 89 3.49 -1.62 6.91
CA GLY A 89 3.97 -1.28 8.24
C GLY A 89 4.02 0.22 8.56
N LEU A 90 3.49 1.08 7.69
CA LEU A 90 3.40 2.52 7.96
C LEU A 90 2.36 2.81 9.04
N THR A 91 2.70 3.71 9.97
CA THR A 91 1.75 4.29 10.92
C THR A 91 0.85 5.31 10.22
N LYS A 92 -0.23 5.72 10.89
CA LYS A 92 -1.11 6.76 10.37
C LYS A 92 -0.36 8.07 10.13
N GLU A 93 0.50 8.46 11.07
CA GLU A 93 1.31 9.66 10.99
C GLU A 93 2.30 9.60 9.81
N GLU A 94 2.91 8.46 9.57
CA GLU A 94 3.78 8.25 8.41
C GLU A 94 3.00 8.33 7.10
N CYS A 95 1.77 7.78 7.04
CA CYS A 95 0.89 7.92 5.87
C CYS A 95 0.48 9.38 5.63
N GLU A 96 0.15 10.15 6.68
CA GLU A 96 -0.18 11.57 6.59
C GLU A 96 1.01 12.41 6.12
N GLN A 97 2.22 12.08 6.55
CA GLN A 97 3.45 12.72 6.07
C GLN A 97 3.72 12.38 4.61
N LEU A 98 3.58 11.09 4.25
CA LEU A 98 3.84 10.60 2.90
C LEU A 98 2.87 11.21 1.89
N VAL A 99 1.57 11.26 2.20
CA VAL A 99 0.54 11.85 1.31
C VAL A 99 0.73 13.35 1.08
N SER A 100 1.45 14.03 1.97
CA SER A 100 1.77 15.46 1.86
C SER A 100 3.04 15.76 1.04
N GLN A 101 3.76 14.75 0.59
CA GLN A 101 4.96 14.92 -0.22
C GLN A 101 4.62 15.40 -1.62
N ALA A 102 5.51 16.22 -2.18
CA ALA A 102 5.33 16.74 -3.54
C ALA A 102 5.63 15.69 -4.62
N GLU A 103 6.47 14.73 -4.32
CA GLU A 103 6.89 13.65 -5.22
C GLU A 103 6.80 12.32 -4.49
N LEU A 104 6.25 11.33 -5.15
CA LEU A 104 6.05 9.97 -4.66
C LEU A 104 6.59 8.97 -5.68
N ASP A 105 7.16 7.88 -5.21
CA ASP A 105 7.47 6.73 -6.06
C ASP A 105 6.30 5.71 -6.14
N GLY A 106 6.47 4.67 -6.95
CA GLY A 106 5.42 3.67 -7.17
C GLY A 106 5.12 2.83 -5.93
N ASP A 107 6.12 2.55 -5.11
CA ASP A 107 5.96 1.76 -3.88
C ASP A 107 5.31 2.58 -2.76
N GLU A 108 5.65 3.86 -2.67
CA GLU A 108 5.02 4.83 -1.76
C GLU A 108 3.54 5.03 -2.10
N LEU A 109 3.20 5.16 -3.39
CA LEU A 109 1.81 5.25 -3.82
C LEU A 109 1.03 3.98 -3.51
N GLN A 110 1.62 2.80 -3.73
CA GLN A 110 0.98 1.53 -3.38
C GLN A 110 0.68 1.44 -1.88
N ALA A 111 1.63 1.84 -1.03
CA ALA A 111 1.43 1.87 0.42
C ALA A 111 0.30 2.84 0.82
N LEU A 112 0.20 3.99 0.16
CA LEU A 112 -0.88 4.95 0.39
C LEU A 112 -2.25 4.44 -0.07
N ILE A 113 -2.34 3.73 -1.20
CA ILE A 113 -3.60 3.12 -1.66
C ILE A 113 -4.08 2.08 -0.64
N GLU A 114 -3.18 1.20 -0.18
CA GLU A 114 -3.48 0.23 0.87
C GLU A 114 -3.93 0.91 2.17
N ALA A 115 -3.24 1.98 2.58
CA ALA A 115 -3.61 2.76 3.76
C ALA A 115 -4.97 3.48 3.60
N LYS A 116 -5.31 3.94 2.39
CA LYS A 116 -6.62 4.53 2.08
C LYS A 116 -7.74 3.49 2.19
N GLU A 117 -7.54 2.28 1.68
CA GLU A 117 -8.49 1.17 1.82
C GLU A 117 -8.75 0.81 3.30
N LEU A 118 -7.75 0.95 4.15
CA LEU A 118 -7.85 0.74 5.60
C LEU A 118 -8.41 1.94 6.37
N GLY A 119 -8.69 3.06 5.69
CA GLY A 119 -9.19 4.28 6.33
C GLY A 119 -8.15 5.04 7.17
N MET A 120 -6.85 4.75 6.99
CA MET A 120 -5.76 5.42 7.72
C MET A 120 -5.44 6.80 7.16
N VAL A 121 -5.61 6.99 5.85
CA VAL A 121 -5.35 8.25 5.15
C VAL A 121 -6.42 8.48 4.09
N ASN A 122 -6.67 9.74 3.75
CA ASN A 122 -7.59 10.09 2.67
C ASN A 122 -6.88 11.00 1.65
N PHE A 123 -7.04 10.66 0.37
CA PHE A 123 -6.57 11.45 -0.76
C PHE A 123 -7.34 11.08 -2.01
N THR A 124 -7.32 11.96 -3.00
CA THR A 124 -7.89 11.71 -4.33
C THR A 124 -6.76 11.40 -5.32
N LEU A 125 -6.81 10.22 -5.93
CA LEU A 125 -5.86 9.80 -6.97
C LEU A 125 -6.40 10.17 -8.35
N VAL A 126 -5.67 11.01 -9.09
CA VAL A 126 -6.11 11.57 -10.36
C VAL A 126 -5.20 11.14 -11.50
N ASP A 127 -5.77 10.48 -12.49
CA ASP A 127 -5.09 10.23 -13.77
C ASP A 127 -5.22 11.45 -14.68
N VAL A 128 -4.10 11.97 -15.17
CA VAL A 128 -4.10 13.09 -16.11
C VAL A 128 -3.79 12.69 -17.55
N ARG A 129 -3.85 11.37 -17.81
CA ARG A 129 -3.71 10.84 -19.18
C ARG A 129 -4.98 11.03 -20.00
N GLU A 130 -4.93 10.65 -21.26
CA GLU A 130 -6.08 10.73 -22.15
C GLU A 130 -7.06 9.56 -21.91
N HIS A 131 -8.32 9.75 -22.32
CA HIS A 131 -9.38 8.75 -22.18
C HIS A 131 -9.01 7.37 -22.75
N MET A 132 -8.30 7.33 -23.87
CA MET A 132 -7.85 6.05 -24.45
C MET A 132 -6.80 5.36 -23.58
N GLU A 133 -5.90 6.12 -22.96
CA GLU A 133 -4.89 5.57 -22.04
C GLU A 133 -5.55 4.99 -20.77
N TRP A 134 -6.55 5.70 -20.25
CA TRP A 134 -7.37 5.23 -19.13
C TRP A 134 -8.07 3.90 -19.45
N GLN A 135 -8.72 3.79 -20.60
CA GLN A 135 -9.41 2.58 -21.02
C GLN A 135 -8.47 1.39 -21.27
N MET A 136 -7.22 1.64 -21.64
CA MET A 136 -6.21 0.59 -21.82
C MET A 136 -5.74 0.01 -20.46
N GLY A 137 -5.89 0.77 -19.40
CA GLY A 137 -5.57 0.38 -18.03
C GLY A 137 -5.17 1.58 -17.18
N HIS A 138 -5.66 1.63 -15.93
CA HIS A 138 -5.37 2.68 -14.96
C HIS A 138 -5.06 2.07 -13.60
N ILE A 139 -4.42 2.84 -12.72
CA ILE A 139 -4.09 2.38 -11.36
C ILE A 139 -5.40 2.07 -10.62
N LYS A 140 -5.52 0.87 -10.08
CA LYS A 140 -6.67 0.50 -9.24
C LYS A 140 -6.77 1.43 -8.05
N GLY A 141 -7.97 1.95 -7.82
CA GLY A 141 -8.20 2.98 -6.81
C GLY A 141 -7.99 4.41 -7.29
N ALA A 142 -7.74 4.63 -8.59
CA ALA A 142 -7.81 5.96 -9.18
C ALA A 142 -9.26 6.50 -9.15
N ASP A 143 -9.43 7.68 -8.57
CA ASP A 143 -10.75 8.23 -8.30
C ASP A 143 -11.29 9.05 -9.47
N LYS A 144 -10.41 9.72 -10.23
CA LYS A 144 -10.79 10.66 -11.26
C LYS A 144 -9.84 10.65 -12.46
N LEU A 145 -10.41 10.97 -13.61
CA LEU A 145 -9.67 11.23 -14.85
C LEU A 145 -9.83 12.71 -15.23
N VAL A 146 -8.70 13.41 -15.35
CA VAL A 146 -8.62 14.81 -15.75
C VAL A 146 -7.63 14.93 -16.91
N PRO A 147 -8.07 14.69 -18.17
CA PRO A 147 -7.18 14.62 -19.31
C PRO A 147 -6.45 15.94 -19.58
N THR A 148 -5.15 15.85 -19.92
CA THR A 148 -4.35 17.04 -20.23
C THR A 148 -4.87 17.83 -21.43
N SER A 149 -5.48 17.17 -22.42
CA SER A 149 -6.06 17.82 -23.62
C SER A 149 -7.28 18.70 -23.30
N SER A 150 -8.01 18.38 -22.23
CA SER A 150 -9.20 19.13 -21.76
C SER A 150 -9.07 19.55 -20.30
N PHE A 151 -7.85 19.84 -19.85
CA PHE A 151 -7.52 19.99 -18.44
C PHE A 151 -8.47 20.91 -17.66
N TYR A 152 -8.65 22.15 -18.10
CA TYR A 152 -9.44 23.13 -17.35
C TYR A 152 -10.92 22.75 -17.19
N PRO A 153 -11.67 22.41 -18.26
CA PRO A 153 -13.05 21.99 -18.10
C PRO A 153 -13.17 20.68 -17.31
N SER A 154 -12.28 19.71 -17.53
CA SER A 154 -12.31 18.45 -16.80
C SER A 154 -11.95 18.61 -15.31
N LEU A 155 -11.07 19.54 -14.97
CA LEU A 155 -10.76 19.88 -13.58
C LEU A 155 -11.98 20.50 -12.87
N GLU A 156 -12.69 21.43 -13.54
CA GLU A 156 -13.90 22.04 -12.98
C GLU A 156 -15.01 21.00 -12.78
N GLU A 157 -15.25 20.15 -13.76
CA GLU A 157 -16.23 19.05 -13.69
C GLU A 157 -15.86 17.99 -12.65
N SER A 158 -14.58 17.82 -12.35
CA SER A 158 -14.11 16.84 -11.36
C SER A 158 -14.58 17.14 -9.95
N GLY A 159 -14.85 18.41 -9.63
CA GLY A 159 -15.26 18.86 -8.30
C GLY A 159 -14.20 18.65 -7.21
N LEU A 160 -12.91 18.64 -7.57
CA LEU A 160 -11.79 18.52 -6.63
C LEU A 160 -11.75 19.72 -5.68
N ASP A 161 -11.61 19.44 -4.38
CA ASP A 161 -11.44 20.49 -3.37
C ASP A 161 -9.96 20.93 -3.32
N LYS A 162 -9.74 22.23 -3.16
CA LYS A 162 -8.39 22.80 -3.06
C LYS A 162 -7.64 22.44 -1.78
N GLU A 163 -8.35 22.04 -0.76
CA GLU A 163 -7.80 21.68 0.54
C GLU A 163 -7.61 20.16 0.74
N GLU A 164 -8.13 19.33 -0.18
CA GLU A 164 -7.91 17.89 -0.11
C GLU A 164 -6.50 17.49 -0.54
N ASN A 165 -6.05 16.32 -0.07
CA ASN A 165 -4.82 15.72 -0.57
C ASN A 165 -5.09 15.13 -1.96
N ILE A 166 -4.33 15.55 -2.96
CA ILE A 166 -4.46 15.09 -4.34
C ILE A 166 -3.12 14.51 -4.80
N ILE A 167 -3.16 13.32 -5.34
CA ILE A 167 -1.99 12.72 -6.01
C ILE A 167 -2.32 12.59 -7.48
N VAL A 168 -1.48 13.18 -8.34
CA VAL A 168 -1.64 13.11 -9.78
C VAL A 168 -0.63 12.18 -10.40
N TYR A 169 -1.04 11.45 -11.44
CA TYR A 169 -0.13 10.61 -12.21
C TYR A 169 -0.41 10.68 -13.71
N CYS A 170 0.60 10.37 -14.50
CA CYS A 170 0.48 10.16 -15.94
C CYS A 170 1.24 8.90 -16.36
N HIS A 171 1.65 8.81 -17.63
CA HIS A 171 2.38 7.63 -18.13
C HIS A 171 3.79 7.53 -17.53
N VAL A 172 4.60 8.62 -17.59
CA VAL A 172 6.00 8.66 -17.15
C VAL A 172 6.33 9.79 -16.16
N GLY A 173 5.32 10.43 -15.56
CA GLY A 173 5.47 11.47 -14.53
C GLY A 173 5.59 12.91 -15.05
N SER A 174 5.97 13.15 -16.31
CA SER A 174 6.24 14.51 -16.81
C SER A 174 4.98 15.36 -17.01
N ARG A 175 3.91 14.80 -17.58
CA ARG A 175 2.61 15.50 -17.74
C ARG A 175 2.01 15.83 -16.38
N SER A 176 2.02 14.87 -15.46
CA SER A 176 1.47 15.04 -14.11
C SER A 176 2.27 16.04 -13.26
N ALA A 177 3.59 16.08 -13.39
CA ALA A 177 4.42 17.12 -12.76
C ALA A 177 4.04 18.53 -13.23
N HIS A 178 3.82 18.70 -14.54
CA HIS A 178 3.34 19.96 -15.11
C HIS A 178 1.95 20.34 -14.62
N VAL A 179 1.02 19.39 -14.61
CA VAL A 179 -0.32 19.57 -14.05
C VAL A 179 -0.28 19.94 -12.58
N ALA A 180 0.53 19.26 -11.75
CA ALA A 180 0.71 19.57 -10.33
C ALA A 180 1.18 21.02 -10.12
N MET A 181 2.08 21.49 -10.95
CA MET A 181 2.56 22.88 -10.92
C MET A 181 1.42 23.88 -11.24
N ILE A 182 0.63 23.61 -12.28
CA ILE A 182 -0.52 24.46 -12.66
C ILE A 182 -1.55 24.47 -11.54
N MET A 183 -1.92 23.31 -10.98
CA MET A 183 -2.90 23.20 -9.90
C MET A 183 -2.43 23.96 -8.64
N LYS A 184 -1.13 23.90 -8.30
CA LYS A 184 -0.56 24.72 -7.21
C LYS A 184 -0.73 26.21 -7.45
N GLN A 185 -0.54 26.70 -8.69
CA GLN A 185 -0.77 28.10 -9.05
C GLN A 185 -2.26 28.49 -8.99
N MET A 186 -3.17 27.52 -9.18
CA MET A 186 -4.62 27.69 -9.03
C MET A 186 -5.11 27.63 -7.56
N GLY A 187 -4.19 27.41 -6.61
CA GLY A 187 -4.47 27.42 -5.18
C GLY A 187 -4.75 26.05 -4.55
N TYR A 188 -4.50 24.95 -5.26
CA TYR A 188 -4.51 23.62 -4.64
C TYR A 188 -3.24 23.45 -3.81
N SER A 189 -3.38 23.30 -2.50
CA SER A 189 -2.24 23.38 -1.57
C SER A 189 -1.51 22.05 -1.38
N LYS A 190 -2.20 20.92 -1.53
CA LYS A 190 -1.74 19.58 -1.15
C LYS A 190 -1.72 18.64 -2.36
N ILE A 191 -0.73 18.83 -3.25
CA ILE A 191 -0.61 18.02 -4.46
C ILE A 191 0.72 17.31 -4.49
N GLY A 192 0.65 15.97 -4.61
CA GLY A 192 1.75 15.06 -4.91
C GLY A 192 1.74 14.60 -6.37
N ASN A 193 2.89 14.24 -6.89
CA ASN A 193 3.10 13.68 -8.23
C ASN A 193 3.74 12.30 -8.14
N LEU A 194 3.22 11.32 -8.90
CA LEU A 194 3.90 10.04 -9.09
C LEU A 194 5.06 10.24 -10.08
N THR A 195 6.28 10.29 -9.56
CA THR A 195 7.50 10.78 -10.26
C THR A 195 7.76 10.10 -11.61
N HIS A 196 7.60 8.78 -11.68
CA HIS A 196 7.84 8.01 -12.91
C HIS A 196 6.54 7.51 -13.55
N GLY A 197 5.38 7.96 -13.06
CA GLY A 197 4.07 7.62 -13.59
C GLY A 197 3.70 6.15 -13.48
N ILE A 198 2.62 5.76 -14.18
CA ILE A 198 2.08 4.40 -14.11
C ILE A 198 3.07 3.31 -14.55
N VAL A 199 4.07 3.62 -15.38
CA VAL A 199 5.06 2.64 -15.84
C VAL A 199 5.98 2.15 -14.72
N SER A 200 6.14 2.91 -13.66
CA SER A 200 6.93 2.53 -12.48
C SER A 200 6.09 1.93 -11.35
N TYR A 201 4.77 1.95 -11.50
CA TYR A 201 3.86 1.45 -10.49
C TYR A 201 3.81 -0.08 -10.51
N SER A 202 4.11 -0.70 -9.38
CA SER A 202 4.17 -2.15 -9.22
C SER A 202 2.86 -2.78 -8.73
N GLY A 203 1.88 -1.95 -8.38
CA GLY A 203 0.59 -2.40 -7.87
C GLY A 203 -0.41 -2.82 -8.95
N GLU A 204 -1.65 -2.95 -8.57
CA GLU A 204 -2.71 -3.46 -9.43
C GLU A 204 -3.22 -2.39 -10.40
N VAL A 205 -3.37 -2.79 -11.67
CA VAL A 205 -3.92 -1.96 -12.75
C VAL A 205 -5.21 -2.60 -13.24
N GLU A 206 -6.27 -1.81 -13.33
CA GLU A 206 -7.58 -2.24 -13.81
C GLU A 206 -7.96 -1.59 -15.14
N ARG A 207 -8.99 -2.16 -15.83
CA ARG A 207 -9.47 -1.71 -17.15
C ARG A 207 -10.95 -1.42 -17.13
#